data_af2af2325dedbb4b3bba985002c55e9c
#
_entry.id   af2af2325dedbb4b3bba985002c55e9c
#
_cell.length_a   1.000
_cell.length_b   1.000
_cell.length_c   1.000
_cell.angle_alpha   90.00
_cell.angle_beta   90.00
_cell.angle_gamma   90.00
#
_symmetry.space_group_name_H-M   'P 1'
#
loop_
_entity.id
_entity.type
_entity.pdbx_description
1 polymer ?
#
loop_
_entity_poly.entity_id
_entity_poly.type
_entity_poly.pdbx_seq_one_letter_code
_entity_poly.pdbx_strand_id
1 'polypeptide(L)'
;MSIVNLLFSALAGKRTTIGVLELDALLTENTSLSSQITEYPIEDGTVISDHITRESERLSLSGVITGTGTLFNVGLGKYKLIAAKETLRELHAKRELVTIVTGLDVYEDFAIESLEIERNSDDGERLNISAEFRKIKK
;
A
#
# COMPACT_ATOMS: atom_id res chain seq x y z
N MET A 1 -16.71 -22.41 -11.02
CA MET A 1 -15.79 -21.26 -11.05
C MET A 1 -15.52 -20.83 -9.63
N SER A 2 -14.27 -20.78 -9.24
CA SER A 2 -13.93 -20.42 -7.88
C SER A 2 -14.03 -18.90 -7.66
N ILE A 3 -14.28 -18.50 -6.42
CA ILE A 3 -14.30 -17.08 -6.04
C ILE A 3 -12.97 -16.41 -6.36
N VAL A 4 -11.86 -17.16 -6.24
CA VAL A 4 -10.53 -16.66 -6.54
C VAL A 4 -10.41 -16.22 -8.01
N ASN A 5 -10.96 -17.02 -8.94
CA ASN A 5 -10.94 -16.66 -10.35
C ASN A 5 -11.78 -15.42 -10.65
N LEU A 6 -12.90 -15.26 -9.95
CA LEU A 6 -13.72 -14.06 -10.08
C LEU A 6 -12.99 -12.82 -9.57
N LEU A 7 -12.27 -12.96 -8.44
CA LEU A 7 -11.48 -11.86 -7.90
C LEU A 7 -10.35 -11.46 -8.84
N PHE A 8 -9.63 -12.44 -9.39
CA PHE A 8 -8.58 -12.14 -10.35
C PHE A 8 -9.11 -11.46 -11.61
N SER A 9 -10.26 -11.94 -12.08
CA SER A 9 -10.90 -11.33 -13.24
C SER A 9 -11.32 -9.89 -12.95
N ALA A 10 -11.83 -9.65 -11.75
CA ALA A 10 -12.25 -8.31 -11.34
C ALA A 10 -11.06 -7.37 -11.12
N LEU A 11 -9.93 -7.90 -10.64
CA LEU A 11 -8.73 -7.10 -10.38
C LEU A 11 -7.89 -6.88 -11.63
N ALA A 12 -7.96 -7.79 -12.59
CA ALA A 12 -7.18 -7.68 -13.82
C ALA A 12 -7.59 -6.42 -14.57
N GLY A 13 -6.60 -5.60 -14.92
CA GLY A 13 -6.84 -4.36 -15.63
C GLY A 13 -7.26 -3.19 -14.75
N LYS A 14 -7.47 -3.40 -13.46
CA LYS A 14 -7.76 -2.29 -12.55
C LYS A 14 -6.49 -1.63 -12.09
N ARG A 15 -6.57 -0.33 -11.92
CA ARG A 15 -5.46 0.44 -11.39
C ARG A 15 -5.34 0.25 -9.89
N THR A 16 -4.13 0.46 -9.38
CA THR A 16 -3.88 0.41 -7.96
C THR A 16 -4.56 1.57 -7.26
N THR A 17 -5.30 1.27 -6.20
CA THR A 17 -5.95 2.30 -5.40
C THR A 17 -5.54 2.17 -3.93
N ILE A 18 -5.39 3.32 -3.29
CA ILE A 18 -5.17 3.41 -1.84
C ILE A 18 -6.37 4.17 -1.30
N GLY A 19 -7.34 3.43 -0.73
CA GLY A 19 -8.61 4.02 -0.35
C GLY A 19 -9.34 4.56 -1.57
N VAL A 20 -9.58 5.85 -1.61
CA VAL A 20 -10.23 6.50 -2.75
C VAL A 20 -9.25 7.06 -3.77
N LEU A 21 -7.96 6.98 -3.47
CA LEU A 21 -6.92 7.52 -4.35
C LEU A 21 -6.44 6.47 -5.35
N GLU A 22 -6.40 6.84 -6.61
CA GLU A 22 -5.95 5.97 -7.68
C GLU A 22 -4.55 6.36 -8.13
N LEU A 23 -3.67 5.37 -8.25
CA LEU A 23 -2.32 5.57 -8.79
C LEU A 23 -2.32 5.34 -10.29
N ASP A 24 -1.60 6.16 -11.02
CA ASP A 24 -1.47 6.00 -12.46
C ASP A 24 -0.54 4.85 -12.84
N ALA A 25 0.47 4.61 -12.01
CA ALA A 25 1.36 3.46 -12.20
C ALA A 25 1.85 2.97 -10.85
N LEU A 26 1.90 1.66 -10.71
CA LEU A 26 2.50 1.01 -9.55
C LEU A 26 3.89 0.52 -9.95
N LEU A 27 4.91 0.98 -9.23
CA LEU A 27 6.29 0.62 -9.52
C LEU A 27 6.75 -0.59 -8.72
N THR A 28 6.45 -0.61 -7.43
CA THR A 28 6.80 -1.74 -6.57
C THR A 28 5.68 -2.05 -5.60
N GLU A 29 5.54 -3.33 -5.33
CA GLU A 29 4.64 -3.83 -4.30
C GLU A 29 5.38 -4.90 -3.53
N ASN A 30 5.58 -4.68 -2.25
CA ASN A 30 6.33 -5.60 -1.41
C ASN A 30 5.54 -5.92 -0.16
N THR A 31 5.18 -7.19 0.00
CA THR A 31 4.47 -7.67 1.18
C THR A 31 5.45 -8.42 2.07
N SER A 32 5.47 -8.06 3.34
CA SER A 32 6.35 -8.69 4.32
C SER A 32 5.51 -9.34 5.41
N LEU A 33 5.74 -10.62 5.59
CA LEU A 33 5.11 -11.41 6.64
C LEU A 33 6.20 -11.93 7.56
N SER A 34 6.05 -11.70 8.84
CA SER A 34 7.03 -12.19 9.81
C SER A 34 6.33 -12.82 11.00
N SER A 35 7.05 -13.70 11.65
CA SER A 35 6.56 -14.40 12.84
C SER A 35 7.67 -14.39 13.89
N GLN A 36 7.25 -14.34 15.12
CA GLN A 36 8.17 -14.48 16.23
C GLN A 36 7.98 -15.85 16.85
N ILE A 37 9.06 -16.59 16.97
CA ILE A 37 9.05 -17.93 17.57
C ILE A 37 9.72 -17.84 18.91
N THR A 38 8.98 -18.19 19.97
CA THR A 38 9.53 -18.21 21.31
C THR A 38 10.20 -19.55 21.54
N GLU A 39 11.47 -19.52 21.91
CA GLU A 39 12.25 -20.71 22.19
C GLU A 39 12.80 -20.64 23.62
N TYR A 40 12.85 -21.80 24.29
CA TYR A 40 13.48 -21.87 25.59
C TYR A 40 14.20 -23.20 25.72
N PRO A 41 15.34 -23.23 26.46
CA PRO A 41 16.07 -24.49 26.70
C PRO A 41 15.39 -25.32 27.79
N ILE A 42 15.41 -26.63 27.63
CA ILE A 42 14.97 -27.54 28.66
C ILE A 42 16.21 -28.18 29.34
N GLU A 43 15.98 -28.95 30.40
CA GLU A 43 17.06 -29.47 31.24
C GLU A 43 18.10 -30.31 30.54
N ASP A 44 17.74 -30.99 29.46
CA ASP A 44 18.70 -31.81 28.72
C ASP A 44 19.46 -31.01 27.64
N GLY A 45 19.26 -29.69 27.58
CA GLY A 45 19.95 -28.83 26.64
C GLY A 45 19.30 -28.68 25.28
N THR A 46 18.19 -29.35 25.01
CA THR A 46 17.45 -29.13 23.78
C THR A 46 16.63 -27.84 23.86
N VAL A 47 16.35 -27.26 22.70
CA VAL A 47 15.54 -26.04 22.60
C VAL A 47 14.14 -26.42 22.13
N ILE A 48 13.13 -25.99 22.87
CA ILE A 48 11.74 -26.23 22.49
C ILE A 48 11.11 -24.93 22.04
N SER A 49 10.48 -25.00 20.85
CA SER A 49 9.66 -23.88 20.37
C SER A 49 8.30 -23.96 21.04
N ASP A 50 8.02 -23.02 21.92
CA ASP A 50 6.82 -23.01 22.74
C ASP A 50 5.65 -22.34 22.04
N HIS A 51 5.92 -21.28 21.30
CA HIS A 51 4.87 -20.43 20.78
C HIS A 51 5.30 -19.70 19.50
N ILE A 52 4.41 -19.65 18.54
CA ILE A 52 4.63 -18.89 17.30
C ILE A 52 3.63 -17.75 17.30
N THR A 53 4.14 -16.52 17.33
CA THR A 53 3.32 -15.32 17.28
C THR A 53 3.48 -14.66 15.92
N ARG A 54 2.38 -14.40 15.25
CA ARG A 54 2.37 -13.68 14.00
C ARG A 54 2.48 -12.19 14.24
N GLU A 55 3.46 -11.58 13.62
CA GLU A 55 3.53 -10.13 13.61
C GLU A 55 2.60 -9.59 12.54
N SER A 56 2.26 -8.30 12.63
CA SER A 56 1.38 -7.66 11.67
C SER A 56 1.99 -7.67 10.27
N GLU A 57 1.17 -7.95 9.29
CA GLU A 57 1.57 -7.89 7.89
C GLU A 57 1.95 -6.46 7.51
N ARG A 58 3.01 -6.32 6.77
CA ARG A 58 3.49 -5.03 6.28
C ARG A 58 3.46 -5.00 4.77
N LEU A 59 3.13 -3.84 4.23
CA LEU A 59 3.05 -3.63 2.80
C LEU A 59 3.80 -2.36 2.44
N SER A 60 4.72 -2.46 1.50
CA SER A 60 5.41 -1.30 0.94
C SER A 60 4.96 -1.12 -0.51
N LEU A 61 4.49 0.07 -0.82
CA LEU A 61 4.09 0.42 -2.18
C LEU A 61 4.87 1.63 -2.66
N SER A 62 5.24 1.59 -3.91
CA SER A 62 5.84 2.73 -4.60
C SER A 62 5.12 2.91 -5.92
N GLY A 63 4.70 4.12 -6.20
CA GLY A 63 3.93 4.40 -7.41
C GLY A 63 4.02 5.84 -7.84
N VAL A 64 3.29 6.15 -8.89
CA VAL A 64 3.31 7.46 -9.53
C VAL A 64 1.90 7.94 -9.78
N ILE A 65 1.67 9.22 -9.52
CA ILE A 65 0.45 9.91 -9.94
C ILE A 65 0.88 11.01 -10.92
N THR A 66 0.31 10.98 -12.11
CA THR A 66 0.62 11.98 -13.14
C THR A 66 -0.53 12.94 -13.34
N GLY A 67 -0.19 14.15 -13.76
CA GLY A 67 -1.19 15.14 -14.12
C GLY A 67 -1.55 15.15 -15.58
N THR A 68 -1.01 14.23 -16.37
CA THR A 68 -1.08 14.26 -17.83
C THR A 68 -2.25 13.48 -18.44
N GLY A 69 -3.24 13.14 -17.69
CA GLY A 69 -4.28 12.23 -18.15
C GLY A 69 -5.46 12.84 -18.92
N THR A 70 -5.48 14.16 -19.15
CA THR A 70 -6.64 14.78 -19.76
C THR A 70 -6.23 15.70 -20.91
N LEU A 71 -6.67 15.34 -22.10
CA LEU A 71 -6.37 16.05 -23.35
C LEU A 71 -6.89 17.48 -23.38
N PHE A 72 -7.89 17.80 -22.59
CA PHE A 72 -8.54 19.11 -22.66
C PHE A 72 -8.23 20.01 -21.47
N ASN A 73 -7.40 19.56 -20.54
CA ASN A 73 -7.23 20.25 -19.27
C ASN A 73 -5.77 20.50 -18.92
N VAL A 74 -5.12 21.35 -19.69
CA VAL A 74 -3.71 21.68 -19.51
C VAL A 74 -3.46 22.36 -18.15
N GLY A 75 -4.28 22.80 -17.42
CA GLY A 75 -4.08 23.36 -16.08
C GLY A 75 -4.56 22.48 -14.95
N LEU A 76 -5.38 21.47 -15.27
CA LEU A 76 -6.02 20.64 -14.23
C LEU A 76 -5.13 19.52 -13.72
N GLY A 77 -4.05 19.19 -14.44
CA GLY A 77 -3.11 18.19 -13.96
C GLY A 77 -2.47 18.56 -12.62
N LYS A 78 -2.13 19.82 -12.45
CA LYS A 78 -1.56 20.32 -11.19
C LYS A 78 -2.56 20.20 -10.06
N TYR A 79 -3.83 20.50 -10.31
CA TYR A 79 -4.87 20.36 -9.29
C TYR A 79 -5.08 18.92 -8.88
N LYS A 80 -4.97 18.00 -9.85
CA LYS A 80 -5.04 16.57 -9.54
C LYS A 80 -3.95 16.15 -8.58
N LEU A 81 -2.72 16.64 -8.79
CA LEU A 81 -1.59 16.33 -7.92
C LEU A 81 -1.77 16.95 -6.53
N ILE A 82 -2.27 18.16 -6.46
CA ILE A 82 -2.55 18.83 -5.18
C ILE A 82 -3.60 18.05 -4.41
N ALA A 83 -4.68 17.66 -5.07
CA ALA A 83 -5.75 16.90 -4.44
C ALA A 83 -5.26 15.53 -3.96
N ALA A 84 -4.43 14.87 -4.76
CA ALA A 84 -3.85 13.58 -4.37
C ALA A 84 -2.97 13.71 -3.13
N LYS A 85 -2.15 14.73 -3.09
CA LYS A 85 -1.28 14.97 -1.94
C LYS A 85 -2.07 15.25 -0.68
N GLU A 86 -3.12 16.06 -0.78
CA GLU A 86 -4.00 16.36 0.35
C GLU A 86 -4.74 15.11 0.83
N THR A 87 -5.22 14.30 -0.08
CA THR A 87 -5.89 13.04 0.27
C THR A 87 -4.96 12.13 1.06
N LEU A 88 -3.73 11.97 0.61
CA LEU A 88 -2.75 11.14 1.30
C LEU A 88 -2.40 11.69 2.68
N ARG A 89 -2.25 13.00 2.79
CA ARG A 89 -2.00 13.63 4.09
C ARG A 89 -3.14 13.40 5.05
N GLU A 90 -4.38 13.52 4.58
CA GLU A 90 -5.55 13.27 5.42
C GLU A 90 -5.63 11.83 5.88
N LEU A 91 -5.39 10.88 4.99
CA LEU A 91 -5.40 9.46 5.36
C LEU A 91 -4.39 9.17 6.45
N HIS A 92 -3.20 9.76 6.34
CA HIS A 92 -2.18 9.59 7.36
C HIS A 92 -2.54 10.31 8.66
N ALA A 93 -3.01 11.55 8.57
CA ALA A 93 -3.30 12.37 9.74
C ALA A 93 -4.46 11.82 10.56
N LYS A 94 -5.50 11.32 9.90
CA LYS A 94 -6.67 10.76 10.56
C LYS A 94 -6.43 9.35 11.08
N ARG A 95 -5.33 8.72 10.67
CA ARG A 95 -4.99 7.35 11.06
C ARG A 95 -6.11 6.36 10.74
N GLU A 96 -6.80 6.61 9.66
CA GLU A 96 -7.87 5.73 9.21
C GLU A 96 -7.32 4.47 8.59
N LEU A 97 -8.07 3.38 8.76
CA LEU A 97 -7.76 2.13 8.07
C LEU A 97 -8.17 2.26 6.62
N VAL A 98 -7.32 1.82 5.73
CA VAL A 98 -7.57 1.92 4.30
C VAL A 98 -7.59 0.55 3.67
N THR A 99 -8.32 0.45 2.56
CA THR A 99 -8.31 -0.73 1.71
C THR A 99 -7.45 -0.40 0.50
N ILE A 100 -6.46 -1.24 0.25
CA ILE A 100 -5.53 -1.06 -0.85
C ILE A 100 -5.80 -2.16 -1.87
N VAL A 101 -6.08 -1.77 -3.10
CA VAL A 101 -6.33 -2.70 -4.20
C VAL A 101 -5.20 -2.58 -5.20
N THR A 102 -4.51 -3.68 -5.44
CA THR A 102 -3.51 -3.75 -6.50
C THR A 102 -3.98 -4.74 -7.56
N GLY A 103 -3.25 -4.89 -8.62
CA GLY A 103 -3.58 -5.90 -9.62
C GLY A 103 -3.39 -7.33 -9.14
N LEU A 104 -2.73 -7.52 -8.01
CA LEU A 104 -2.41 -8.84 -7.46
C LEU A 104 -3.22 -9.18 -6.23
N ASP A 105 -3.63 -8.19 -5.44
CA ASP A 105 -4.24 -8.48 -4.15
C ASP A 105 -5.09 -7.32 -3.66
N VAL A 106 -5.89 -7.61 -2.64
CA VAL A 106 -6.68 -6.61 -1.90
C VAL A 106 -6.21 -6.65 -0.45
N TYR A 107 -5.79 -5.51 0.05
CA TYR A 107 -5.31 -5.37 1.42
C TYR A 107 -6.32 -4.56 2.22
N GLU A 108 -6.93 -5.19 3.21
CA GLU A 108 -7.94 -4.56 4.05
C GLU A 108 -7.39 -4.27 5.45
N ASP A 109 -7.88 -3.20 6.05
CA ASP A 109 -7.54 -2.80 7.42
C ASP A 109 -6.05 -2.49 7.59
N PHE A 110 -5.48 -1.81 6.62
CA PHE A 110 -4.10 -1.32 6.71
C PHE A 110 -4.08 0.15 7.10
N ALA A 111 -3.13 0.50 7.95
CA ALA A 111 -2.87 1.89 8.30
C ALA A 111 -1.56 2.33 7.67
N ILE A 112 -1.48 3.61 7.32
CA ILE A 112 -0.26 4.18 6.79
C ILE A 112 0.73 4.37 7.94
N GLU A 113 1.85 3.67 7.89
CA GLU A 113 2.90 3.80 8.88
C GLU A 113 3.86 4.92 8.51
N SER A 114 4.27 4.97 7.25
CA SER A 114 5.08 6.06 6.74
C SER A 114 4.65 6.41 5.33
N LEU A 115 4.85 7.68 4.97
CA LEU A 115 4.43 8.18 3.68
C LEU A 115 5.44 9.19 3.20
N GLU A 116 5.94 8.99 1.99
CA GLU A 116 6.85 9.91 1.35
C GLU A 116 6.29 10.30 0.00
N ILE A 117 6.20 11.60 -0.23
CA ILE A 117 5.69 12.15 -1.48
C ILE A 117 6.78 13.03 -2.06
N GLU A 118 7.27 12.67 -3.23
CA GLU A 118 8.35 13.39 -3.88
C GLU A 118 7.86 13.98 -5.20
N ARG A 119 8.20 15.24 -5.41
CA ARG A 119 7.99 15.90 -6.68
C ARG A 119 9.34 16.37 -7.18
N ASN A 120 9.72 15.89 -8.36
CA ASN A 120 10.99 16.22 -8.96
C ASN A 120 10.74 17.12 -10.16
N SER A 121 11.51 18.21 -10.27
CA SER A 121 11.35 19.16 -11.38
C SER A 121 11.64 18.54 -12.75
N ASP A 122 12.47 17.53 -12.79
CA ASP A 122 12.81 16.84 -14.04
C ASP A 122 11.72 15.89 -14.51
N ASP A 123 10.80 15.53 -13.63
CA ASP A 123 9.73 14.57 -13.94
C ASP A 123 8.45 15.23 -14.46
N GLY A 124 8.43 16.56 -14.56
CA GLY A 124 7.24 17.28 -14.97
C GLY A 124 6.14 17.24 -13.91
N GLU A 125 4.89 17.14 -14.34
CA GLU A 125 3.76 17.09 -13.42
C GLU A 125 3.50 15.66 -12.96
N ARG A 126 4.32 15.20 -12.03
CA ARG A 126 4.26 13.84 -11.52
C ARG A 126 4.63 13.83 -10.05
N LEU A 127 3.91 13.02 -9.27
CA LEU A 127 4.28 12.75 -7.89
C LEU A 127 4.76 11.31 -7.79
N ASN A 128 5.91 11.12 -7.17
CA ASN A 128 6.41 9.82 -6.79
C ASN A 128 6.00 9.57 -5.35
N ILE A 129 5.32 8.46 -5.11
CA ILE A 129 4.78 8.15 -3.79
C ILE A 129 5.40 6.85 -3.31
N SER A 130 5.89 6.87 -2.08
CA SER A 130 6.36 5.69 -1.39
C SER A 130 5.62 5.63 -0.07
N ALA A 131 4.98 4.53 0.21
CA ALA A 131 4.21 4.38 1.43
C ALA A 131 4.44 3.00 2.04
N GLU A 132 4.52 2.98 3.37
CA GLU A 132 4.57 1.75 4.11
C GLU A 132 3.32 1.64 4.94
N PHE A 133 2.71 0.47 4.90
CA PHE A 133 1.47 0.17 5.58
C PHE A 133 1.66 -1.00 6.52
N ARG A 134 0.88 -1.01 7.57
CA ARG A 134 0.84 -2.12 8.52
C ARG A 134 -0.61 -2.53 8.75
N LYS A 135 -0.85 -3.83 8.73
CA LYS A 135 -2.18 -4.35 9.00
C LYS A 135 -2.51 -4.19 10.49
N ILE A 136 -3.68 -3.65 10.74
CA ILE A 136 -4.16 -3.43 12.11
C ILE A 136 -5.21 -4.47 12.42
N LYS A 137 -5.03 -5.17 13.51
CA LYS A 137 -6.04 -6.11 13.98
C LYS A 137 -7.16 -5.35 14.70
N LYS A 138 -8.36 -5.64 14.32
CA LYS A 138 -9.53 -5.12 15.02
C LYS A 138 -9.91 -6.04 16.17
#